data_be9f3ecbe250d6d37b2c610d31b86caa
#
_entry.id   be9f3ecbe250d6d37b2c610d31b86caa
#
_cell.length_a   1.000
_cell.length_b   1.000
_cell.length_c   1.000
_cell.angle_alpha   90.00
_cell.angle_beta   90.00
_cell.angle_gamma   90.00
#
_symmetry.space_group_name_H-M   'P 1'
#
loop_
_entity.id
_entity.type
_entity.pdbx_description
1 polymer ?
#
loop_
_entity_poly.entity_id
_entity_poly.type
_entity_poly.pdbx_seq_one_letter_code
_entity_poly.pdbx_strand_id
1 'polypeptide(L)'
;VGAVQTCRGSHTHSVVSGPDEDGKIIVYNSGTQGVRDEEEMESCIGNIPGDKRTALFRIDVIEIPIDDPAEAKIVSSPTVFADPETGALGGLWAGGDHGDDTQETRRTDQCHDITVFPSKNLAAGACSGNGILFDITDPYNPERIDVVTDVGFAYWHSATFNNDGTKLIFTDEWGGGGRARCRAWDPLSWGANAIYDIVDNKMEFRSHYKMPAPQLETENCVAHNGSLIPVPEKDILVQAWYQGGISIMDFTDSSNPKEIAFFDRGPIDEELLITGGYWSAYYYDGFIYGTEISRGLDVFKLLASEYLTENDILEASKALPMY
;
A
#
# COMPACT_ATOMS: atom_id res chain seq x y z
N VAL A 1 -4.28 24.59 -15.15
CA VAL A 1 -4.49 23.57 -14.12
C VAL A 1 -5.62 22.67 -14.61
N GLY A 2 -5.33 21.37 -14.75
CA GLY A 2 -6.31 20.35 -15.11
C GLY A 2 -6.90 19.66 -13.86
N ALA A 3 -8.04 19.02 -14.03
CA ALA A 3 -8.66 18.15 -13.03
C ALA A 3 -9.36 16.98 -13.73
N VAL A 4 -9.21 15.79 -13.20
CA VAL A 4 -9.90 14.59 -13.66
C VAL A 4 -10.87 14.14 -12.57
N GLN A 5 -12.15 14.05 -12.90
CA GLN A 5 -13.17 13.50 -12.02
C GLN A 5 -13.26 11.99 -12.26
N THR A 6 -13.39 11.23 -11.17
CA THR A 6 -13.56 9.76 -11.20
C THR A 6 -14.82 9.36 -10.46
N CYS A 7 -15.36 8.18 -10.77
CA CYS A 7 -16.61 7.71 -10.15
C CYS A 7 -16.52 7.42 -8.66
N ARG A 8 -15.31 7.18 -8.12
CA ARG A 8 -15.10 6.80 -6.71
C ARG A 8 -14.08 7.69 -6.00
N GLY A 9 -13.78 8.88 -6.55
CA GLY A 9 -12.73 9.74 -6.07
C GLY A 9 -11.33 9.17 -6.33
N SER A 10 -10.34 9.77 -5.69
CA SER A 10 -8.95 9.26 -5.65
C SER A 10 -8.54 9.16 -4.20
N HIS A 11 -8.27 7.95 -3.71
CA HIS A 11 -7.67 7.75 -2.41
C HIS A 11 -6.15 7.77 -2.54
N THR A 12 -5.64 6.92 -3.42
CA THR A 12 -4.25 6.94 -3.87
C THR A 12 -4.20 6.97 -5.39
N HIS A 13 -3.13 7.54 -5.92
CA HIS A 13 -2.84 7.54 -7.34
C HIS A 13 -1.32 7.42 -7.52
N SER A 14 -0.90 6.68 -8.53
CA SER A 14 0.50 6.37 -8.76
C SER A 14 0.91 6.68 -10.18
N VAL A 15 2.02 7.40 -10.34
CA VAL A 15 2.65 7.62 -11.64
C VAL A 15 3.23 6.28 -12.11
N VAL A 16 2.76 5.80 -13.24
CA VAL A 16 3.14 4.50 -13.82
C VAL A 16 4.29 4.64 -14.79
N SER A 17 4.24 5.67 -15.62
CA SER A 17 5.31 6.01 -16.55
C SER A 17 5.59 7.49 -16.50
N GLY A 18 6.87 7.87 -16.66
CA GLY A 18 7.28 9.24 -16.96
C GLY A 18 6.84 9.63 -18.37
N PRO A 19 7.18 10.85 -18.84
CA PRO A 19 6.81 11.26 -20.18
C PRO A 19 7.32 10.25 -21.20
N ASP A 20 6.41 9.68 -21.99
CA ASP A 20 6.73 8.84 -23.14
C ASP A 20 7.23 9.69 -24.33
N GLU A 21 7.48 9.04 -25.48
CA GLU A 21 7.94 9.72 -26.70
C GLU A 21 6.94 10.77 -27.21
N ASP A 22 5.65 10.63 -26.86
CA ASP A 22 4.57 11.56 -27.20
C ASP A 22 4.35 12.62 -26.12
N GLY A 23 5.16 12.65 -25.07
CA GLY A 23 5.06 13.59 -23.95
C GLY A 23 3.88 13.35 -23.04
N LYS A 24 3.53 12.08 -22.79
CA LYS A 24 2.40 11.69 -21.93
C LYS A 24 2.88 11.01 -20.67
N ILE A 25 2.22 11.31 -19.56
CA ILE A 25 2.38 10.63 -18.27
C ILE A 25 1.16 9.76 -18.03
N ILE A 26 1.36 8.53 -17.57
CA ILE A 26 0.28 7.61 -17.19
C ILE A 26 0.22 7.51 -15.67
N VAL A 27 -1.00 7.64 -15.17
CA VAL A 27 -1.31 7.53 -13.74
C VAL A 27 -2.40 6.48 -13.53
N TYR A 28 -2.20 5.56 -12.58
CA TYR A 28 -3.26 4.69 -12.09
C TYR A 28 -3.95 5.34 -10.90
N ASN A 29 -5.27 5.28 -10.93
CA ASN A 29 -6.12 5.74 -9.85
C ASN A 29 -7.07 4.64 -9.40
N SER A 30 -7.19 4.46 -8.10
CA SER A 30 -8.23 3.63 -7.51
C SER A 30 -8.90 4.41 -6.40
N GLY A 31 -10.20 4.66 -6.56
CA GLY A 31 -11.02 5.33 -5.59
C GLY A 31 -11.64 4.36 -4.60
N THR A 32 -11.71 4.73 -3.33
CA THR A 32 -12.24 3.90 -2.24
C THR A 32 -13.63 4.32 -1.77
N GLN A 33 -14.15 5.42 -2.31
CA GLN A 33 -15.48 5.94 -1.94
C GLN A 33 -16.62 5.13 -2.60
N GLY A 34 -17.84 5.37 -2.14
CA GLY A 34 -19.04 4.93 -2.86
C GLY A 34 -19.05 5.44 -4.30
N VAL A 35 -19.70 4.70 -5.17
CA VAL A 35 -19.87 5.15 -6.57
C VAL A 35 -20.81 6.36 -6.57
N ARG A 36 -20.43 7.44 -7.26
CA ARG A 36 -21.27 8.62 -7.49
C ARG A 36 -22.54 8.23 -8.25
N ASP A 37 -23.60 8.99 -8.07
CA ASP A 37 -24.82 8.83 -8.86
C ASP A 37 -24.58 9.21 -10.32
N GLU A 38 -25.24 8.50 -11.25
CA GLU A 38 -25.16 8.77 -12.69
C GLU A 38 -25.69 10.18 -13.04
N GLU A 39 -26.61 10.72 -12.23
CA GLU A 39 -27.10 12.11 -12.34
C GLU A 39 -26.01 13.14 -12.00
N GLU A 40 -25.09 12.81 -11.10
CA GLU A 40 -23.94 13.67 -10.75
C GLU A 40 -22.83 13.58 -11.79
N MET A 41 -22.55 12.38 -12.27
CA MET A 41 -21.48 12.12 -13.25
C MET A 41 -21.91 10.99 -14.17
N GLU A 42 -22.12 11.33 -15.43
CA GLU A 42 -22.45 10.36 -16.48
C GLU A 42 -21.44 9.22 -16.49
N SER A 43 -21.89 8.00 -16.73
CA SER A 43 -21.10 6.76 -16.68
C SER A 43 -20.71 6.22 -15.29
N CYS A 44 -21.06 6.87 -14.21
CA CYS A 44 -20.82 6.35 -12.87
C CYS A 44 -21.98 5.43 -12.46
N ILE A 45 -21.81 4.16 -12.74
CA ILE A 45 -22.82 3.13 -12.46
C ILE A 45 -22.34 2.29 -11.27
N GLY A 46 -23.20 2.16 -10.26
CA GLY A 46 -22.96 1.32 -9.10
C GLY A 46 -23.10 -0.17 -9.41
N ASN A 47 -23.31 -0.96 -8.36
CA ASN A 47 -23.45 -2.41 -8.50
C ASN A 47 -24.89 -2.77 -8.94
N ILE A 48 -25.15 -2.72 -10.23
CA ILE A 48 -26.40 -3.20 -10.85
C ILE A 48 -26.15 -4.63 -11.33
N PRO A 49 -26.89 -5.63 -10.85
CA PRO A 49 -26.67 -7.02 -11.27
C PRO A 49 -26.72 -7.19 -12.79
N GLY A 50 -25.66 -7.75 -13.36
CA GLY A 50 -25.52 -7.97 -14.80
C GLY A 50 -25.03 -6.77 -15.62
N ASP A 51 -24.90 -5.59 -15.05
CA ASP A 51 -24.35 -4.42 -15.73
C ASP A 51 -22.82 -4.42 -15.63
N LYS A 52 -22.16 -4.60 -16.78
CA LYS A 52 -20.69 -4.61 -16.86
C LYS A 52 -20.04 -3.22 -16.85
N ARG A 53 -20.83 -2.15 -16.89
CA ARG A 53 -20.34 -0.76 -16.85
C ARG A 53 -20.08 -0.26 -15.43
N THR A 54 -20.26 -1.10 -14.40
CA THR A 54 -20.05 -0.71 -13.01
C THR A 54 -18.69 -0.07 -12.80
N ALA A 55 -18.65 0.98 -11.96
CA ALA A 55 -17.41 1.60 -11.51
C ALA A 55 -16.70 0.82 -10.40
N LEU A 56 -17.26 -0.30 -9.94
CA LEU A 56 -16.61 -1.28 -9.08
C LEU A 56 -15.75 -2.23 -9.92
N PHE A 57 -14.83 -2.92 -9.26
CA PHE A 57 -14.02 -3.98 -9.87
C PHE A 57 -13.10 -3.53 -11.02
N ARG A 58 -12.66 -2.27 -10.98
CA ARG A 58 -11.77 -1.68 -11.98
C ARG A 58 -10.83 -0.67 -11.34
N ILE A 59 -9.79 -0.32 -12.07
CA ILE A 59 -8.98 0.88 -11.81
C ILE A 59 -9.17 1.86 -12.95
N ASP A 60 -8.84 3.13 -12.75
CA ASP A 60 -8.87 4.12 -13.81
C ASP A 60 -7.43 4.44 -14.26
N VAL A 61 -7.19 4.41 -15.57
CA VAL A 61 -5.93 4.80 -16.20
C VAL A 61 -6.09 6.23 -16.72
N ILE A 62 -5.28 7.14 -16.19
CA ILE A 62 -5.34 8.57 -16.52
C ILE A 62 -4.12 8.91 -17.36
N GLU A 63 -4.35 9.53 -18.52
CA GLU A 63 -3.33 10.10 -19.38
C GLU A 63 -3.23 11.60 -19.11
N ILE A 64 -2.00 12.10 -18.95
CA ILE A 64 -1.71 13.52 -18.73
C ILE A 64 -0.70 13.98 -19.79
N PRO A 65 -1.12 14.79 -20.81
CA PRO A 65 -0.17 15.42 -21.74
C PRO A 65 0.66 16.48 -21.00
N ILE A 66 2.00 16.45 -21.12
CA ILE A 66 2.87 17.42 -20.45
C ILE A 66 2.77 18.82 -21.05
N ASP A 67 2.48 18.92 -22.35
CA ASP A 67 2.35 20.20 -23.04
C ASP A 67 1.03 20.93 -22.70
N ASP A 68 -0.04 20.17 -22.40
CA ASP A 68 -1.32 20.70 -21.91
C ASP A 68 -1.93 19.82 -20.84
N PRO A 69 -1.49 19.92 -19.58
CA PRO A 69 -2.03 19.10 -18.48
C PRO A 69 -3.53 19.34 -18.20
N ALA A 70 -4.14 20.37 -18.78
CA ALA A 70 -5.59 20.59 -18.66
C ALA A 70 -6.40 19.54 -19.45
N GLU A 71 -5.81 18.91 -20.47
CA GLU A 71 -6.40 17.84 -21.26
C GLU A 71 -6.25 16.44 -20.63
N ALA A 72 -5.86 16.38 -19.36
CA ALA A 72 -5.81 15.11 -18.61
C ALA A 72 -7.19 14.44 -18.60
N LYS A 73 -7.20 13.12 -18.83
CA LYS A 73 -8.47 12.35 -18.94
C LYS A 73 -8.26 10.88 -18.57
N ILE A 74 -9.34 10.21 -18.18
CA ILE A 74 -9.40 8.74 -18.11
C ILE A 74 -9.42 8.20 -19.55
N VAL A 75 -8.45 7.35 -19.88
CA VAL A 75 -8.33 6.74 -21.21
C VAL A 75 -8.76 5.28 -21.26
N SER A 76 -8.69 4.59 -20.11
CA SER A 76 -9.23 3.24 -19.96
C SER A 76 -9.61 2.98 -18.49
N SER A 77 -10.43 1.96 -18.27
CA SER A 77 -10.84 1.51 -16.94
C SER A 77 -10.86 -0.02 -16.90
N PRO A 78 -9.69 -0.66 -16.89
CA PRO A 78 -9.57 -2.11 -16.95
C PRO A 78 -10.18 -2.80 -15.74
N THR A 79 -10.94 -3.88 -15.98
CA THR A 79 -11.62 -4.70 -14.97
C THR A 79 -10.67 -5.73 -14.37
N VAL A 80 -9.62 -5.26 -13.69
CA VAL A 80 -8.50 -6.09 -13.22
C VAL A 80 -8.88 -7.15 -12.18
N PHE A 81 -10.09 -7.06 -11.60
CA PHE A 81 -10.60 -8.03 -10.63
C PHE A 81 -11.47 -9.12 -11.25
N ALA A 82 -11.74 -9.03 -12.56
CA ALA A 82 -12.60 -10.00 -13.24
C ALA A 82 -11.98 -11.40 -13.20
N ASP A 83 -12.84 -12.41 -13.11
CA ASP A 83 -12.44 -13.79 -13.29
C ASP A 83 -12.07 -14.03 -14.76
N PRO A 84 -10.85 -14.53 -15.06
CA PRO A 84 -10.38 -14.65 -16.44
C PRO A 84 -11.10 -15.72 -17.25
N GLU A 85 -11.72 -16.71 -16.59
CA GLU A 85 -12.41 -17.81 -17.27
C GLU A 85 -13.88 -17.47 -17.54
N THR A 86 -14.56 -16.89 -16.55
CA THR A 86 -16.00 -16.62 -16.64
C THR A 86 -16.33 -15.20 -17.05
N GLY A 87 -15.39 -14.27 -16.90
CA GLY A 87 -15.58 -12.83 -17.09
C GLY A 87 -16.46 -12.17 -16.02
N ALA A 88 -16.68 -12.83 -14.88
CA ALA A 88 -17.39 -12.25 -13.75
C ALA A 88 -16.53 -11.14 -13.12
N LEU A 89 -17.06 -9.90 -13.03
CA LEU A 89 -16.27 -8.73 -12.60
C LEU A 89 -15.76 -8.83 -11.17
N GLY A 90 -16.55 -9.40 -10.27
CA GLY A 90 -16.15 -9.68 -8.87
C GLY A 90 -15.52 -11.07 -8.74
N GLY A 91 -14.47 -11.36 -9.51
CA GLY A 91 -13.81 -12.67 -9.58
C GLY A 91 -12.80 -12.94 -8.45
N LEU A 92 -12.59 -11.99 -7.52
CA LEU A 92 -11.69 -12.13 -6.38
C LEU A 92 -12.46 -12.30 -5.06
N TRP A 93 -11.83 -12.00 -3.92
CA TRP A 93 -12.45 -12.22 -2.62
C TRP A 93 -13.81 -11.50 -2.48
N ALA A 94 -14.84 -12.25 -2.14
CA ALA A 94 -16.21 -11.74 -2.07
C ALA A 94 -16.53 -10.99 -0.75
N GLY A 95 -15.61 -11.00 0.20
CA GLY A 95 -15.80 -10.50 1.57
C GLY A 95 -16.25 -11.61 2.52
N GLY A 96 -16.09 -11.36 3.82
CA GLY A 96 -16.40 -12.29 4.89
C GLY A 96 -15.16 -12.88 5.56
N ASP A 97 -15.36 -13.86 6.45
CA ASP A 97 -14.25 -14.59 7.07
C ASP A 97 -13.75 -15.76 6.19
N HIS A 98 -12.56 -16.24 6.49
CA HIS A 98 -11.94 -17.38 5.80
C HIS A 98 -12.15 -18.70 6.58
N GLY A 99 -13.02 -18.71 7.56
CA GLY A 99 -13.31 -19.82 8.45
C GLY A 99 -13.12 -19.45 9.92
N ASP A 100 -13.23 -20.45 10.81
CA ASP A 100 -13.10 -20.27 12.25
C ASP A 100 -11.74 -19.65 12.62
N ASP A 101 -11.74 -18.73 13.58
CA ASP A 101 -10.56 -18.04 14.10
C ASP A 101 -9.79 -17.15 13.07
N THR A 102 -10.45 -16.76 11.97
CA THR A 102 -9.92 -15.82 10.99
C THR A 102 -10.56 -14.45 11.12
N GLN A 103 -10.03 -13.46 10.41
CA GLN A 103 -10.63 -12.13 10.34
C GLN A 103 -11.73 -12.06 9.28
N GLU A 104 -12.70 -11.15 9.50
CA GLU A 104 -13.57 -10.69 8.43
C GLU A 104 -12.74 -9.80 7.49
N THR A 105 -12.47 -10.28 6.29
CA THR A 105 -11.73 -9.57 5.25
C THR A 105 -12.69 -8.84 4.31
N ARG A 106 -12.40 -7.60 3.96
CA ARG A 106 -13.21 -6.82 3.02
C ARG A 106 -13.24 -7.46 1.64
N ARG A 107 -14.34 -7.20 0.91
CA ARG A 107 -14.47 -7.59 -0.50
C ARG A 107 -13.44 -6.86 -1.36
N THR A 108 -12.89 -7.56 -2.35
CA THR A 108 -12.01 -6.97 -3.36
C THR A 108 -12.83 -6.33 -4.47
N ASP A 109 -13.09 -5.04 -4.37
CA ASP A 109 -13.80 -4.25 -5.38
C ASP A 109 -13.09 -2.95 -5.75
N GLN A 110 -11.91 -2.72 -5.17
CA GLN A 110 -11.03 -1.56 -5.34
C GLN A 110 -9.63 -1.89 -4.85
N CYS A 111 -8.62 -1.11 -5.23
CA CYS A 111 -7.34 -1.07 -4.52
C CYS A 111 -7.30 0.16 -3.62
N HIS A 112 -6.82 -0.02 -2.39
CA HIS A 112 -6.52 1.11 -1.53
C HIS A 112 -5.24 1.80 -2.00
N ASP A 113 -4.24 1.01 -2.35
CA ASP A 113 -2.96 1.48 -2.86
C ASP A 113 -2.46 0.64 -4.04
N ILE A 114 -1.78 1.29 -4.99
CA ILE A 114 -1.06 0.65 -6.09
C ILE A 114 0.33 1.26 -6.15
N THR A 115 1.35 0.43 -5.97
CA THR A 115 2.76 0.82 -6.05
C THR A 115 3.38 0.27 -7.32
N VAL A 116 4.19 1.09 -7.99
CA VAL A 116 4.78 0.76 -9.30
C VAL A 116 6.28 0.52 -9.17
N PHE A 117 6.77 -0.48 -9.89
CA PHE A 117 8.20 -0.76 -10.06
C PHE A 117 8.56 -0.76 -11.56
N PRO A 118 8.78 0.43 -12.16
CA PRO A 118 8.82 0.60 -13.61
C PRO A 118 9.95 -0.19 -14.29
N SER A 119 11.12 -0.30 -13.66
CA SER A 119 12.28 -0.99 -14.27
C SER A 119 12.06 -2.49 -14.51
N LYS A 120 11.03 -3.09 -13.91
CA LYS A 120 10.60 -4.48 -14.15
C LYS A 120 9.24 -4.58 -14.82
N ASN A 121 8.61 -3.47 -15.17
CA ASN A 121 7.24 -3.41 -15.66
C ASN A 121 6.24 -4.09 -14.71
N LEU A 122 6.42 -3.91 -13.41
CA LEU A 122 5.56 -4.48 -12.38
C LEU A 122 4.84 -3.38 -11.59
N ALA A 123 3.63 -3.68 -11.17
CA ALA A 123 2.95 -2.95 -10.12
C ALA A 123 2.31 -3.91 -9.11
N ALA A 124 2.11 -3.46 -7.89
CA ALA A 124 1.47 -4.23 -6.85
C ALA A 124 0.30 -3.44 -6.26
N GLY A 125 -0.85 -4.08 -6.13
CA GLY A 125 -2.05 -3.50 -5.56
C GLY A 125 -2.42 -4.15 -4.23
N ALA A 126 -2.60 -3.33 -3.19
CA ALA A 126 -3.26 -3.72 -1.96
C ALA A 126 -4.76 -3.43 -2.13
N CYS A 127 -5.56 -4.46 -2.42
CA CYS A 127 -6.88 -4.27 -2.99
C CYS A 127 -7.98 -4.80 -2.06
N SER A 128 -8.08 -4.20 -0.87
CA SER A 128 -9.10 -4.50 0.15
C SER A 128 -9.07 -5.94 0.65
N GLY A 129 -9.39 -6.93 -0.16
CA GLY A 129 -9.43 -8.36 0.19
C GLY A 129 -8.28 -9.19 -0.37
N ASN A 130 -7.45 -8.61 -1.24
CA ASN A 130 -6.35 -9.31 -1.90
C ASN A 130 -5.12 -8.43 -2.10
N GLY A 131 -3.95 -9.06 -2.11
CA GLY A 131 -2.74 -8.53 -2.75
C GLY A 131 -2.69 -8.98 -4.21
N ILE A 132 -2.33 -8.06 -5.12
CA ILE A 132 -2.35 -8.31 -6.57
C ILE A 132 -1.01 -7.89 -7.16
N LEU A 133 -0.46 -8.70 -8.06
CA LEU A 133 0.68 -8.35 -8.89
C LEU A 133 0.21 -8.11 -10.33
N PHE A 134 0.67 -7.00 -10.92
CA PHE A 134 0.33 -6.59 -12.28
C PHE A 134 1.57 -6.59 -13.17
N ASP A 135 1.42 -7.03 -14.40
CA ASP A 135 2.28 -6.67 -15.52
C ASP A 135 1.78 -5.33 -16.10
N ILE A 136 2.68 -4.36 -16.17
CA ILE A 136 2.43 -3.02 -16.73
C ILE A 136 3.30 -2.71 -17.94
N THR A 137 3.73 -3.75 -18.66
CA THR A 137 4.48 -3.61 -19.94
C THR A 137 3.72 -2.72 -20.92
N ASP A 138 2.38 -2.86 -20.96
CA ASP A 138 1.49 -1.86 -21.54
C ASP A 138 0.81 -1.07 -20.42
N PRO A 139 1.26 0.16 -20.12
CA PRO A 139 0.71 0.93 -19.01
C PRO A 139 -0.75 1.36 -19.23
N TYR A 140 -1.26 1.29 -20.44
CA TYR A 140 -2.67 1.57 -20.74
C TYR A 140 -3.60 0.38 -20.44
N ASN A 141 -3.04 -0.84 -20.41
CA ASN A 141 -3.77 -2.09 -20.21
C ASN A 141 -3.04 -3.00 -19.21
N PRO A 142 -2.99 -2.64 -17.92
CA PRO A 142 -2.36 -3.49 -16.91
C PRO A 142 -3.04 -4.85 -16.82
N GLU A 143 -2.22 -5.90 -16.75
CA GLU A 143 -2.69 -7.28 -16.62
C GLU A 143 -2.41 -7.83 -15.22
N ARG A 144 -3.42 -8.42 -14.58
CA ARG A 144 -3.21 -9.15 -13.33
C ARG A 144 -2.51 -10.47 -13.61
N ILE A 145 -1.28 -10.64 -13.11
CA ILE A 145 -0.48 -11.84 -13.33
C ILE A 145 -0.43 -12.77 -12.11
N ASP A 146 -0.73 -12.22 -10.91
CA ASP A 146 -0.86 -13.02 -9.70
C ASP A 146 -1.79 -12.38 -8.68
N VAL A 147 -2.29 -13.21 -7.73
CA VAL A 147 -3.15 -12.77 -6.64
C VAL A 147 -2.92 -13.62 -5.41
N VAL A 148 -2.86 -12.98 -4.25
CA VAL A 148 -2.70 -13.65 -2.95
C VAL A 148 -3.79 -13.24 -1.98
N THR A 149 -4.07 -14.13 -1.02
CA THR A 149 -4.94 -13.90 0.13
C THR A 149 -4.17 -14.20 1.40
N ASP A 150 -4.55 -13.57 2.50
CA ASP A 150 -4.07 -13.88 3.84
C ASP A 150 -5.26 -13.92 4.80
N VAL A 151 -5.45 -15.04 5.45
CA VAL A 151 -6.57 -15.27 6.39
C VAL A 151 -6.46 -14.42 7.66
N GLY A 152 -5.28 -13.89 7.94
CA GLY A 152 -5.02 -12.94 9.03
C GLY A 152 -5.33 -11.48 8.68
N PHE A 153 -5.55 -11.15 7.40
CA PHE A 153 -5.77 -9.77 6.95
C PHE A 153 -7.24 -9.39 6.92
N ALA A 154 -7.58 -8.26 7.51
CA ALA A 154 -8.91 -7.64 7.41
C ALA A 154 -9.01 -6.66 6.25
N TYR A 155 -7.94 -5.92 5.96
CA TYR A 155 -7.93 -4.89 4.94
C TYR A 155 -6.54 -4.70 4.32
N TRP A 156 -6.37 -5.16 3.09
CA TRP A 156 -5.16 -4.96 2.30
C TRP A 156 -5.02 -3.48 1.94
N HIS A 157 -4.06 -2.81 2.56
CA HIS A 157 -3.97 -1.36 2.61
C HIS A 157 -2.87 -0.79 1.71
N SER A 158 -1.61 -1.17 1.91
CA SER A 158 -0.49 -0.70 1.10
C SER A 158 0.40 -1.83 0.61
N ALA A 159 1.13 -1.57 -0.47
CA ALA A 159 2.09 -2.46 -1.08
C ALA A 159 3.43 -1.75 -1.24
N THR A 160 4.55 -2.42 -0.92
CA THR A 160 5.89 -1.84 -1.04
C THR A 160 6.86 -2.88 -1.58
N PHE A 161 7.47 -2.60 -2.74
CA PHE A 161 8.57 -3.42 -3.27
C PHE A 161 9.85 -3.19 -2.49
N ASN A 162 10.76 -4.16 -2.47
CA ASN A 162 12.13 -3.94 -2.05
C ASN A 162 12.96 -3.22 -3.13
N ASN A 163 14.24 -2.95 -2.85
CA ASN A 163 15.10 -2.14 -3.71
C ASN A 163 15.27 -2.67 -5.14
N ASP A 164 15.16 -3.98 -5.35
CA ASP A 164 15.35 -4.62 -6.66
C ASP A 164 14.07 -5.23 -7.27
N GLY A 165 12.93 -5.06 -6.60
CA GLY A 165 11.63 -5.56 -7.06
C GLY A 165 11.54 -7.09 -7.08
N THR A 166 12.23 -7.76 -6.16
CA THR A 166 12.17 -9.22 -5.96
C THR A 166 11.38 -9.63 -4.74
N LYS A 167 11.02 -8.66 -3.90
CA LYS A 167 10.18 -8.85 -2.72
C LYS A 167 9.08 -7.81 -2.66
N LEU A 168 8.01 -8.16 -1.96
CA LEU A 168 6.85 -7.32 -1.80
C LEU A 168 6.31 -7.44 -0.37
N ILE A 169 6.01 -6.31 0.23
CA ILE A 169 5.34 -6.22 1.53
C ILE A 169 3.94 -5.69 1.32
N PHE A 170 2.93 -6.37 1.87
CA PHE A 170 1.58 -5.85 2.03
C PHE A 170 1.30 -5.56 3.49
N THR A 171 0.49 -4.55 3.76
CA THR A 171 0.08 -4.18 5.11
C THR A 171 -1.40 -4.48 5.34
N ASP A 172 -1.74 -4.94 6.55
CA ASP A 172 -3.11 -5.06 7.04
C ASP A 172 -3.47 -3.87 7.92
N GLU A 173 -4.29 -2.96 7.42
CA GLU A 173 -4.85 -1.89 8.25
C GLU A 173 -6.08 -2.37 9.02
N TRP A 174 -5.90 -3.34 9.91
CA TRP A 174 -6.93 -3.97 10.70
C TRP A 174 -7.79 -2.97 11.48
N GLY A 175 -9.02 -2.79 11.05
CA GLY A 175 -9.97 -1.86 11.69
C GLY A 175 -9.74 -0.39 11.37
N GLY A 176 -8.98 -0.07 10.30
CA GLY A 176 -8.80 1.29 9.79
C GLY A 176 -8.02 2.19 10.75
N GLY A 177 -7.07 1.65 11.51
CA GLY A 177 -6.19 2.40 12.39
C GLY A 177 -6.85 3.09 13.60
N GLY A 178 -8.15 2.91 13.82
CA GLY A 178 -8.90 3.61 14.88
C GLY A 178 -8.99 2.88 16.23
N ARG A 179 -8.25 1.77 16.41
CA ARG A 179 -8.35 0.90 17.58
C ARG A 179 -6.99 0.45 18.08
N ALA A 180 -6.94 0.00 19.36
CA ALA A 180 -5.79 -0.72 19.91
C ALA A 180 -5.72 -2.12 19.26
N ARG A 181 -4.67 -2.40 18.49
CA ARG A 181 -4.47 -3.63 17.70
C ARG A 181 -3.05 -4.20 17.79
N CYS A 182 -2.18 -3.59 18.59
CA CYS A 182 -0.81 -4.06 18.87
C CYS A 182 -0.63 -4.46 20.33
N ARG A 183 -1.67 -4.99 20.97
CA ARG A 183 -1.61 -5.41 22.37
C ARG A 183 -0.92 -6.76 22.49
N ALA A 184 -0.42 -7.09 23.67
CA ALA A 184 0.34 -8.32 23.92
C ALA A 184 -0.42 -9.63 23.58
N TRP A 185 -1.73 -9.59 23.52
CA TRP A 185 -2.60 -10.76 23.20
C TRP A 185 -3.21 -10.71 21.80
N ASP A 186 -2.99 -9.65 21.03
CA ASP A 186 -3.44 -9.58 19.65
C ASP A 186 -2.60 -10.55 18.79
N PRO A 187 -3.23 -11.30 17.86
CA PRO A 187 -2.49 -12.19 16.97
C PRO A 187 -1.40 -11.47 16.19
N LEU A 188 -0.21 -12.05 16.10
CA LEU A 188 0.94 -11.43 15.44
C LEU A 188 0.76 -11.28 13.92
N SER A 189 -0.15 -12.04 13.30
CA SER A 189 -0.48 -11.93 11.88
C SER A 189 -1.57 -10.88 11.58
N TRP A 190 -2.25 -10.34 12.62
CA TRP A 190 -3.34 -9.38 12.45
C TRP A 190 -2.83 -7.95 12.59
N GLY A 191 -3.19 -7.07 11.68
CA GLY A 191 -2.67 -5.69 11.65
C GLY A 191 -1.17 -5.64 11.41
N ALA A 192 -0.64 -6.58 10.65
CA ALA A 192 0.78 -6.82 10.40
C ALA A 192 1.16 -6.59 8.93
N ASN A 193 2.42 -6.76 8.63
CA ASN A 193 2.93 -6.90 7.28
C ASN A 193 2.93 -8.38 6.87
N ALA A 194 2.60 -8.68 5.62
CA ALA A 194 2.89 -9.97 4.98
C ALA A 194 3.98 -9.76 3.92
N ILE A 195 5.04 -10.56 4.01
CA ILE A 195 6.22 -10.46 3.15
C ILE A 195 6.21 -11.62 2.15
N TYR A 196 6.38 -11.28 0.89
CA TYR A 196 6.41 -12.20 -0.24
C TYR A 196 7.70 -12.05 -1.02
N ASP A 197 8.27 -13.16 -1.52
CA ASP A 197 9.24 -13.12 -2.60
C ASP A 197 8.51 -13.21 -3.95
N ILE A 198 9.03 -12.51 -4.95
CA ILE A 198 8.53 -12.61 -6.33
C ILE A 198 9.44 -13.57 -7.09
N VAL A 199 8.91 -14.75 -7.38
CA VAL A 199 9.60 -15.83 -8.11
C VAL A 199 8.81 -16.15 -9.38
N ASP A 200 9.43 -16.04 -10.54
CA ASP A 200 8.76 -16.28 -11.83
C ASP A 200 7.40 -15.55 -11.98
N ASN A 201 7.36 -14.30 -11.57
CA ASN A 201 6.15 -13.46 -11.55
C ASN A 201 5.01 -14.01 -10.64
N LYS A 202 5.35 -14.78 -9.61
CA LYS A 202 4.44 -15.27 -8.57
C LYS A 202 4.88 -14.81 -7.20
N MET A 203 3.92 -14.47 -6.36
CA MET A 203 4.15 -14.05 -4.98
C MET A 203 4.16 -15.27 -4.07
N GLU A 204 5.31 -15.61 -3.51
CA GLU A 204 5.50 -16.68 -2.55
C GLU A 204 5.58 -16.10 -1.14
N PHE A 205 4.61 -16.44 -0.29
CA PHE A 205 4.59 -15.99 1.10
C PHE A 205 5.83 -16.48 1.87
N ARG A 206 6.42 -15.58 2.66
CA ARG A 206 7.60 -15.88 3.51
C ARG A 206 7.29 -15.75 4.99
N SER A 207 6.80 -14.61 5.43
CA SER A 207 6.57 -14.37 6.86
C SER A 207 5.61 -13.21 7.09
N HIS A 208 5.17 -13.08 8.35
CA HIS A 208 4.57 -11.84 8.85
C HIS A 208 5.59 -11.05 9.68
N TYR A 209 5.44 -9.73 9.69
CA TYR A 209 6.12 -8.85 10.62
C TYR A 209 5.12 -7.90 11.28
N LYS A 210 5.15 -7.88 12.60
CA LYS A 210 4.45 -6.90 13.44
C LYS A 210 5.46 -6.26 14.38
N MET A 211 5.32 -4.97 14.66
CA MET A 211 6.20 -4.30 15.62
C MET A 211 6.27 -5.10 16.92
N PRO A 212 7.50 -5.32 17.47
CA PRO A 212 7.67 -6.25 18.60
C PRO A 212 7.14 -5.75 19.93
N ALA A 213 7.12 -4.42 20.14
CA ALA A 213 6.72 -3.83 21.40
C ALA A 213 5.19 -3.75 21.53
N PRO A 214 4.56 -4.47 22.49
CA PRO A 214 3.12 -4.36 22.71
C PRO A 214 2.73 -2.95 23.15
N GLN A 215 1.60 -2.47 22.64
CA GLN A 215 1.03 -1.17 22.96
C GLN A 215 -0.14 -1.29 23.95
N LEU A 216 -0.55 -0.16 24.52
CA LEU A 216 -1.64 -0.08 25.48
C LEU A 216 -3.01 -0.07 24.82
N GLU A 217 -4.06 -0.25 25.63
CA GLU A 217 -5.46 -0.13 25.19
C GLU A 217 -5.84 1.29 24.73
N THR A 218 -5.08 2.28 25.16
CA THR A 218 -5.26 3.70 24.83
C THR A 218 -4.55 4.13 23.54
N GLU A 219 -3.84 3.21 22.89
CA GLU A 219 -3.04 3.49 21.69
C GLU A 219 -3.63 2.78 20.47
N ASN A 220 -4.11 3.55 19.48
CA ASN A 220 -4.44 2.96 18.19
C ASN A 220 -3.13 2.56 17.47
N CYS A 221 -3.09 1.34 16.98
CA CYS A 221 -1.89 0.78 16.37
C CYS A 221 -2.23 -0.33 15.39
N VAL A 222 -1.72 -0.23 14.17
CA VAL A 222 -1.64 -1.29 13.13
C VAL A 222 -0.54 -0.93 12.14
N ALA A 223 -0.15 -1.85 11.26
CA ALA A 223 0.72 -1.55 10.12
C ALA A 223 0.08 -0.51 9.20
N HIS A 224 0.83 0.52 8.84
CA HIS A 224 0.38 1.58 7.95
C HIS A 224 1.48 1.91 6.91
N ASN A 225 1.53 3.15 6.41
CA ASN A 225 2.42 3.52 5.31
C ASN A 225 3.89 3.59 5.73
N GLY A 226 4.75 3.19 4.82
CA GLY A 226 6.19 3.24 4.97
C GLY A 226 6.91 3.47 3.66
N SER A 227 8.22 3.58 3.73
CA SER A 227 9.08 3.68 2.56
C SER A 227 10.40 2.92 2.77
N LEU A 228 11.04 2.55 1.66
CA LEU A 228 12.38 1.96 1.74
C LEU A 228 13.42 2.98 2.18
N ILE A 229 14.39 2.51 2.95
CA ILE A 229 15.68 3.16 3.13
C ILE A 229 16.64 2.45 2.17
N PRO A 230 17.16 3.13 1.12
CA PRO A 230 17.87 2.48 0.02
C PRO A 230 19.32 2.14 0.39
N VAL A 231 19.48 1.23 1.35
CA VAL A 231 20.78 0.70 1.75
C VAL A 231 21.22 -0.34 0.72
N PRO A 232 22.42 -0.24 0.13
CA PRO A 232 22.91 -1.25 -0.80
C PRO A 232 22.92 -2.66 -0.17
N GLU A 233 22.46 -3.65 -0.94
CA GLU A 233 22.45 -5.07 -0.56
C GLU A 233 21.59 -5.41 0.69
N LYS A 234 20.82 -4.46 1.21
CA LYS A 234 19.89 -4.68 2.34
C LYS A 234 18.52 -4.15 1.98
N ASP A 235 17.51 -4.85 2.44
CA ASP A 235 16.11 -4.42 2.31
C ASP A 235 15.63 -3.86 3.64
N ILE A 236 15.62 -2.54 3.74
CA ILE A 236 15.28 -1.82 4.96
C ILE A 236 14.01 -1.00 4.71
N LEU A 237 12.98 -1.21 5.54
CA LEU A 237 11.74 -0.45 5.52
C LEU A 237 11.61 0.41 6.77
N VAL A 238 11.30 1.69 6.62
CA VAL A 238 10.77 2.52 7.71
C VAL A 238 9.27 2.60 7.57
N GLN A 239 8.53 2.38 8.66
CA GLN A 239 7.07 2.26 8.64
C GLN A 239 6.42 2.92 9.85
N ALA A 240 5.26 3.53 9.60
CA ALA A 240 4.38 4.10 10.61
C ALA A 240 3.42 3.03 11.16
N TRP A 241 3.15 3.11 12.48
CA TRP A 241 2.26 2.23 13.23
C TRP A 241 1.25 3.02 14.07
N TYR A 242 0.81 4.17 13.59
CA TYR A 242 -0.03 5.10 14.36
C TYR A 242 0.61 5.47 15.69
N GLN A 243 -0.09 5.32 16.84
CA GLN A 243 0.50 5.58 18.16
C GLN A 243 1.58 4.58 18.57
N GLY A 244 1.65 3.41 17.93
CA GLY A 244 2.80 2.51 18.05
C GLY A 244 4.12 3.09 17.55
N GLY A 245 4.06 4.27 16.92
CA GLY A 245 5.26 5.02 16.55
C GLY A 245 5.77 4.69 15.15
N ILE A 246 7.07 4.70 14.99
CA ILE A 246 7.80 4.36 13.77
C ILE A 246 8.71 3.17 14.08
N SER A 247 8.66 2.15 13.23
CA SER A 247 9.54 0.99 13.27
C SER A 247 10.40 0.95 12.00
N ILE A 248 11.67 0.57 12.14
CA ILE A 248 12.57 0.32 11.02
C ILE A 248 12.90 -1.17 11.03
N MET A 249 12.54 -1.84 9.95
CA MET A 249 12.65 -3.28 9.77
C MET A 249 13.69 -3.62 8.72
N ASP A 250 14.59 -4.55 9.04
CA ASP A 250 15.43 -5.26 8.08
C ASP A 250 14.69 -6.55 7.65
N PHE A 251 14.35 -6.66 6.36
CA PHE A 251 13.72 -7.82 5.75
C PHE A 251 14.55 -8.41 4.60
N THR A 252 15.86 -8.17 4.64
CA THR A 252 16.82 -8.77 3.70
C THR A 252 16.67 -10.29 3.68
N ASP A 253 16.48 -10.93 4.84
CA ASP A 253 15.92 -12.27 4.94
C ASP A 253 14.39 -12.16 5.11
N SER A 254 13.66 -12.34 4.00
CA SER A 254 12.20 -12.23 3.96
C SER A 254 11.47 -13.23 4.87
N SER A 255 12.14 -14.31 5.27
CA SER A 255 11.60 -15.32 6.20
C SER A 255 11.83 -14.99 7.67
N ASN A 256 12.70 -14.01 7.98
CA ASN A 256 13.09 -13.68 9.34
C ASN A 256 13.34 -12.16 9.51
N PRO A 257 12.32 -11.32 9.24
CA PRO A 257 12.44 -9.87 9.38
C PRO A 257 12.71 -9.47 10.82
N LYS A 258 13.46 -8.36 11.01
CA LYS A 258 13.88 -7.89 12.33
C LYS A 258 13.70 -6.39 12.46
N GLU A 259 13.19 -5.93 13.62
CA GLU A 259 13.28 -4.53 13.98
C GLU A 259 14.73 -4.16 14.30
N ILE A 260 15.23 -3.08 13.68
CA ILE A 260 16.60 -2.60 13.87
C ILE A 260 16.66 -1.22 14.53
N ALA A 261 15.56 -0.48 14.49
CA ALA A 261 15.38 0.78 15.22
C ALA A 261 13.90 1.10 15.34
N PHE A 262 13.56 1.93 16.31
CA PHE A 262 12.18 2.41 16.50
C PHE A 262 12.16 3.79 17.16
N PHE A 263 11.01 4.44 17.06
CA PHE A 263 10.68 5.64 17.83
C PHE A 263 9.22 5.59 18.23
N ASP A 264 8.95 5.72 19.52
CA ASP A 264 7.62 5.71 20.11
C ASP A 264 7.52 6.83 21.16
N ARG A 265 6.39 7.52 21.22
CA ARG A 265 6.08 8.57 22.17
C ARG A 265 5.13 8.13 23.29
N GLY A 266 4.60 6.93 23.17
CA GLY A 266 3.50 6.47 23.99
C GLY A 266 2.16 7.15 23.66
N PRO A 267 1.12 6.89 24.45
CA PRO A 267 -0.24 7.33 24.16
C PRO A 267 -0.38 8.86 24.14
N ILE A 268 -1.34 9.35 23.35
CA ILE A 268 -1.74 10.76 23.37
C ILE A 268 -2.42 11.10 24.69
N ASP A 269 -3.20 10.17 25.21
CA ASP A 269 -3.87 10.25 26.50
C ASP A 269 -3.73 8.91 27.24
N GLU A 270 -3.41 8.94 28.51
CA GLU A 270 -3.14 7.72 29.30
C GLU A 270 -4.43 6.98 29.69
N GLU A 271 -5.60 7.63 29.64
CA GLU A 271 -6.87 7.07 30.09
C GLU A 271 -7.84 6.80 28.91
N LEU A 272 -7.73 7.57 27.82
CA LEU A 272 -8.66 7.55 26.71
C LEU A 272 -7.95 7.16 25.40
N LEU A 273 -8.55 6.26 24.62
CA LEU A 273 -8.11 6.02 23.27
C LEU A 273 -8.48 7.20 22.37
N ILE A 274 -7.50 8.04 22.07
CA ILE A 274 -7.60 9.12 21.10
C ILE A 274 -6.91 8.65 19.81
N THR A 275 -7.62 8.71 18.68
CA THR A 275 -7.01 8.35 17.38
C THR A 275 -5.94 9.37 17.01
N GLY A 276 -4.74 8.90 16.76
CA GLY A 276 -3.57 9.72 16.40
C GLY A 276 -2.36 8.86 16.07
N GLY A 277 -1.19 9.44 16.19
CA GLY A 277 0.07 8.76 15.88
C GLY A 277 0.51 8.94 14.43
N TYR A 278 1.55 8.22 14.02
CA TYR A 278 2.16 8.39 12.72
C TYR A 278 1.31 7.80 11.61
N TRP A 279 0.94 8.68 10.64
CA TRP A 279 0.22 8.29 9.43
C TRP A 279 1.16 7.71 8.38
N SER A 280 2.34 8.31 8.22
CA SER A 280 3.32 7.91 7.22
C SER A 280 4.73 8.13 7.72
N ALA A 281 5.68 7.33 7.22
CA ALA A 281 7.11 7.51 7.43
C ALA A 281 7.82 7.39 6.08
N TYR A 282 8.52 8.47 5.68
CA TYR A 282 9.22 8.56 4.41
C TYR A 282 10.70 8.83 4.63
N TYR A 283 11.56 8.07 3.93
CA TYR A 283 12.99 8.35 3.87
C TYR A 283 13.29 9.22 2.64
N TYR A 284 13.97 10.33 2.86
CA TYR A 284 14.41 11.23 1.80
C TYR A 284 15.67 11.98 2.22
N ASP A 285 16.68 12.06 1.33
CA ASP A 285 17.92 12.84 1.51
C ASP A 285 18.60 12.63 2.88
N GLY A 286 18.69 11.38 3.34
CA GLY A 286 19.34 11.01 4.61
C GLY A 286 18.51 11.21 5.87
N PHE A 287 17.24 11.60 5.74
CA PHE A 287 16.33 11.81 6.86
C PHE A 287 15.05 10.99 6.72
N ILE A 288 14.42 10.72 7.85
CA ILE A 288 13.09 10.11 7.92
C ILE A 288 12.10 11.19 8.34
N TYR A 289 11.02 11.34 7.59
CA TYR A 289 9.94 12.29 7.83
C TYR A 289 8.71 11.52 8.28
N GLY A 290 8.33 11.69 9.54
CA GLY A 290 7.13 11.08 10.12
C GLY A 290 6.00 12.10 10.22
N THR A 291 4.90 11.86 9.52
CA THR A 291 3.69 12.69 9.65
C THR A 291 2.83 12.14 10.77
N GLU A 292 2.63 12.91 11.82
CA GLU A 292 1.86 12.53 13.01
C GLU A 292 0.55 13.30 13.02
N ILE A 293 -0.58 12.57 13.15
CA ILE A 293 -1.95 13.11 13.01
C ILE A 293 -2.21 14.25 14.00
N SER A 294 -1.77 14.10 15.25
CA SER A 294 -2.09 15.01 16.34
C SER A 294 -0.98 16.00 16.68
N ARG A 295 0.28 15.67 16.34
CA ARG A 295 1.47 16.40 16.82
C ARG A 295 2.29 17.01 15.69
N GLY A 296 1.92 16.78 14.41
CA GLY A 296 2.50 17.41 13.23
C GLY A 296 3.59 16.59 12.54
N LEU A 297 4.72 17.20 12.21
CA LEU A 297 5.81 16.59 11.46
C LEU A 297 7.05 16.41 12.33
N ASP A 298 7.57 15.20 12.37
CA ASP A 298 8.87 14.89 12.95
C ASP A 298 9.90 14.56 11.88
N VAL A 299 11.13 14.95 12.13
CA VAL A 299 12.27 14.64 11.27
C VAL A 299 13.31 13.88 12.08
N PHE A 300 13.63 12.66 11.64
CA PHE A 300 14.58 11.79 12.31
C PHE A 300 15.83 11.60 11.47
N LYS A 301 16.92 11.37 12.13
CA LYS A 301 18.17 10.92 11.52
C LYS A 301 18.51 9.53 12.03
N LEU A 302 18.71 8.62 11.08
CA LEU A 302 19.18 7.27 11.40
C LEU A 302 20.64 7.33 11.84
N LEU A 303 20.94 6.68 12.94
CA LEU A 303 22.30 6.58 13.48
C LEU A 303 22.87 5.18 13.22
N ALA A 304 24.21 5.11 13.12
CA ALA A 304 24.89 3.83 13.00
C ALA A 304 24.64 2.93 14.24
N SER A 305 24.54 1.65 14.01
CA SER A 305 24.27 0.62 15.01
C SER A 305 24.98 -0.69 14.62
N GLU A 306 24.72 -1.75 15.36
CA GLU A 306 25.17 -3.09 14.98
C GLU A 306 24.52 -3.62 13.68
N TYR A 307 23.39 -3.03 13.26
CA TYR A 307 22.64 -3.43 12.04
C TYR A 307 23.01 -2.63 10.81
N LEU A 308 23.30 -1.34 10.98
CA LEU A 308 23.63 -0.41 9.90
C LEU A 308 24.90 0.37 10.24
N THR A 309 25.92 0.25 9.41
CA THR A 309 27.16 1.01 9.58
C THR A 309 26.99 2.47 9.14
N GLU A 310 27.95 3.33 9.50
CA GLU A 310 27.99 4.71 9.00
C GLU A 310 28.08 4.76 7.46
N ASN A 311 28.75 3.76 6.85
CA ASN A 311 28.82 3.66 5.39
C ASN A 311 27.46 3.29 4.78
N ASP A 312 26.71 2.36 5.36
CA ASP A 312 25.37 1.98 4.89
C ASP A 312 24.45 3.23 4.86
N ILE A 313 24.47 4.02 5.94
CA ILE A 313 23.67 5.25 6.06
C ILE A 313 24.14 6.31 5.06
N LEU A 314 25.45 6.44 4.86
CA LEU A 314 26.01 7.38 3.90
C LEU A 314 25.65 7.00 2.46
N GLU A 315 25.72 5.72 2.10
CA GLU A 315 25.33 5.27 0.76
C GLU A 315 23.82 5.43 0.52
N ALA A 316 22.99 5.10 1.52
CA ALA A 316 21.54 5.33 1.44
C ALA A 316 21.20 6.81 1.23
N SER A 317 21.95 7.74 1.85
CA SER A 317 21.71 9.19 1.69
C SER A 317 22.05 9.75 0.30
N LYS A 318 22.82 9.01 -0.49
CA LYS A 318 23.19 9.39 -1.86
C LYS A 318 22.22 8.84 -2.91
N ALA A 319 21.44 7.83 -2.55
CA ALA A 319 20.51 7.23 -3.47
C ALA A 319 19.40 8.21 -3.83
N LEU A 320 19.11 8.32 -5.11
CA LEU A 320 17.93 9.06 -5.56
C LEU A 320 16.68 8.21 -5.24
N PRO A 321 15.59 8.86 -4.86
CA PRO A 321 14.32 8.16 -4.73
C PRO A 321 14.00 7.42 -6.05
N MET A 322 13.60 6.16 -5.94
CA MET A 322 13.07 5.44 -7.10
C MET A 322 11.61 5.89 -7.29
N TYR A 323 11.37 6.60 -8.38
CA TYR A 323 10.05 7.02 -8.83
C TYR A 323 9.74 6.38 -10.17
#